data_f8c1a4918822a7d0d2bfba4f8cbcccd9
#
_entry.id   f8c1a4918822a7d0d2bfba4f8cbcccd9
#
_cell.length_a   1.000
_cell.length_b   1.000
_cell.length_c   1.000
_cell.angle_alpha   90.00
_cell.angle_beta   90.00
_cell.angle_gamma   90.00
#
_symmetry.space_group_name_H-M   'P 1'
#
loop_
_entity.id
_entity.type
_entity.pdbx_description
1 polymer ?
#
loop_
_entity_poly.entity_id
_entity_poly.type
_entity_poly.pdbx_seq_one_letter_code
_entity_poly.pdbx_strand_id
1 'polypeptide(L)'
;MLQQAQMVQDAPSNAEAIRRSKTFGIKGVPALSYLKSLSFPLSFPYDFMHLIWENTIPNLILLWTGEFKGLDEGVEDYQFSPKVWEAIGTATAAAGSTIPSAFCTRPPNIVINKSACTAESWSFWALFIGPVLLRRRFSHGKYYQHFIKLVTLLNICLQFEITADEIETLREGFIKWVEDYEK
;
A
#
# COMPACT_ATOMS: atom_id res chain seq x y z
N MET A 1 7.02 -19.81 -9.69
CA MET A 1 7.84 -19.39 -8.55
C MET A 1 8.98 -20.37 -8.23
N LEU A 2 8.74 -21.60 -7.78
CA LEU A 2 9.82 -22.55 -7.43
C LEU A 2 10.73 -22.92 -8.62
N GLN A 3 10.19 -23.08 -9.83
CA GLN A 3 11.02 -23.27 -11.02
C GLN A 3 11.98 -22.10 -11.29
N GLN A 4 11.51 -20.88 -11.12
CA GLN A 4 12.34 -19.68 -11.27
C GLN A 4 13.41 -19.60 -10.17
N ALA A 5 13.06 -19.97 -8.94
CA ALA A 5 14.01 -20.07 -7.82
C ALA A 5 15.12 -21.09 -8.13
N GLN A 6 14.74 -22.26 -8.69
CA GLN A 6 15.71 -23.29 -9.13
C GLN A 6 16.62 -22.75 -10.26
N MET A 7 16.05 -22.03 -11.24
CA MET A 7 16.87 -21.42 -12.31
C MET A 7 17.89 -20.41 -11.77
N VAL A 8 17.58 -19.69 -10.70
CA VAL A 8 18.57 -18.80 -10.04
C VAL A 8 19.65 -19.60 -9.35
N GLN A 9 19.27 -20.65 -8.61
CA GLN A 9 20.19 -21.47 -7.83
C GLN A 9 21.15 -22.27 -8.73
N ASP A 10 20.66 -22.77 -9.88
CA ASP A 10 21.42 -23.55 -10.86
C ASP A 10 22.12 -22.67 -11.91
N ALA A 11 22.27 -21.38 -11.65
CA ALA A 11 22.92 -20.48 -12.58
C ALA A 11 24.44 -20.84 -12.71
N PRO A 12 25.00 -20.84 -13.92
CA PRO A 12 26.37 -21.27 -14.17
C PRO A 12 27.44 -20.34 -13.59
N SER A 13 27.04 -19.13 -13.15
CA SER A 13 27.96 -18.17 -12.53
C SER A 13 27.19 -17.22 -11.58
N ASN A 14 27.92 -16.60 -10.65
CA ASN A 14 27.34 -15.59 -9.75
C ASN A 14 26.73 -14.39 -10.50
N ALA A 15 27.35 -13.96 -11.59
CA ALA A 15 26.83 -12.85 -12.40
C ALA A 15 25.47 -13.21 -13.01
N GLU A 16 25.34 -14.43 -13.53
CA GLU A 16 24.08 -14.93 -14.08
C GLU A 16 23.02 -15.16 -12.99
N ALA A 17 23.42 -15.66 -11.81
CA ALA A 17 22.53 -15.78 -10.66
C ALA A 17 21.95 -14.43 -10.25
N ILE A 18 22.78 -13.39 -10.17
CA ILE A 18 22.36 -12.02 -9.85
C ILE A 18 21.41 -11.48 -10.92
N ARG A 19 21.71 -11.69 -12.20
CA ARG A 19 20.86 -11.27 -13.30
C ARG A 19 19.48 -11.91 -13.22
N ARG A 20 19.42 -13.24 -13.10
CA ARG A 20 18.15 -13.99 -12.96
C ARG A 20 17.38 -13.59 -11.70
N SER A 21 18.09 -13.43 -10.58
CA SER A 21 17.51 -12.97 -9.32
C SER A 21 16.80 -11.61 -9.46
N LYS A 22 17.43 -10.66 -10.16
CA LYS A 22 16.82 -9.35 -10.45
C LYS A 22 15.59 -9.49 -11.36
N THR A 23 15.68 -10.35 -12.38
CA THR A 23 14.58 -10.57 -13.33
C THR A 23 13.35 -11.20 -12.67
N PHE A 24 13.57 -12.18 -11.79
CA PHE A 24 12.48 -12.95 -11.17
C PHE A 24 12.08 -12.43 -9.79
N GLY A 25 12.85 -11.51 -9.19
CA GLY A 25 12.63 -11.06 -7.81
C GLY A 25 12.88 -12.14 -6.75
N ILE A 26 13.64 -13.20 -7.10
CA ILE A 26 13.84 -14.39 -6.24
C ILE A 26 15.34 -14.65 -6.11
N LYS A 27 15.82 -14.88 -4.88
CA LYS A 27 17.26 -15.11 -4.62
C LYS A 27 17.69 -16.57 -4.75
N GLY A 28 16.78 -17.53 -4.67
CA GLY A 28 17.05 -18.97 -4.73
C GLY A 28 15.87 -19.77 -4.18
N VAL A 29 16.07 -21.08 -4.06
CA VAL A 29 15.04 -22.00 -3.54
C VAL A 29 14.90 -21.82 -2.02
N PRO A 30 13.70 -21.46 -1.51
CA PRO A 30 13.49 -21.31 -0.08
C PRO A 30 13.65 -22.64 0.65
N ALA A 31 14.34 -22.65 1.80
CA ALA A 31 14.54 -23.86 2.59
C ALA A 31 13.22 -24.55 2.97
N LEU A 32 12.16 -23.78 3.24
CA LEU A 32 10.84 -24.30 3.57
C LEU A 32 10.14 -25.02 2.40
N SER A 33 10.62 -24.86 1.15
CA SER A 33 10.04 -25.55 -0.01
C SER A 33 10.25 -27.07 0.02
N TYR A 34 11.15 -27.56 0.85
CA TYR A 34 11.36 -28.99 1.06
C TYR A 34 10.31 -29.63 1.99
N LEU A 35 9.52 -28.83 2.69
CA LEU A 35 8.44 -29.34 3.55
C LEU A 35 7.20 -29.66 2.71
N LYS A 36 6.86 -30.96 2.65
CA LYS A 36 5.71 -31.45 1.87
C LYS A 36 4.34 -30.95 2.38
N SER A 37 4.28 -30.48 3.65
CA SER A 37 3.10 -29.90 4.26
C SER A 37 2.81 -28.46 3.80
N LEU A 38 3.77 -27.82 3.09
CA LEU A 38 3.62 -26.45 2.61
C LEU A 38 3.37 -26.42 1.10
N SER A 39 2.40 -25.64 0.69
CA SER A 39 2.10 -25.35 -0.71
C SER A 39 2.62 -23.94 -1.05
N PHE A 40 3.66 -23.85 -1.89
CA PHE A 40 4.20 -22.58 -2.37
C PHE A 40 3.44 -22.04 -3.58
N PRO A 41 3.00 -20.76 -3.61
CA PRO A 41 3.14 -19.74 -2.57
C PRO A 41 1.99 -19.71 -1.54
N LEU A 42 0.97 -20.58 -1.66
CA LEU A 42 -0.32 -20.48 -0.97
C LEU A 42 -0.23 -20.52 0.56
N SER A 43 0.78 -21.23 1.11
CA SER A 43 1.02 -21.28 2.55
C SER A 43 1.68 -20.02 3.13
N PHE A 44 1.98 -19.04 2.29
CA PHE A 44 2.62 -17.78 2.67
C PHE A 44 1.77 -16.61 2.16
N PRO A 45 0.69 -16.27 2.87
CA PRO A 45 -0.12 -15.11 2.52
C PRO A 45 0.72 -13.83 2.62
N TYR A 46 0.34 -12.82 1.86
CA TYR A 46 0.95 -11.51 1.98
C TYR A 46 0.69 -10.96 3.37
N ASP A 47 1.72 -10.36 3.96
CA ASP A 47 1.57 -9.61 5.21
C ASP A 47 0.79 -8.32 4.92
N PHE A 48 -0.41 -8.24 5.48
CA PHE A 48 -1.33 -7.14 5.26
C PHE A 48 -0.76 -5.80 5.76
N MET A 49 -0.05 -5.83 6.90
CA MET A 49 0.56 -4.64 7.48
C MET A 49 1.61 -4.05 6.54
N HIS A 50 2.57 -4.88 6.09
CA HIS A 50 3.62 -4.41 5.19
C HIS A 50 3.06 -4.06 3.80
N LEU A 51 2.16 -4.89 3.25
CA LEU A 51 1.62 -4.67 1.92
C LEU A 51 0.80 -3.37 1.85
N ILE A 52 -0.09 -3.15 2.79
CA ILE A 52 -1.04 -2.04 2.73
C ILE A 52 -0.50 -0.81 3.44
N TRP A 53 -0.20 -0.93 4.74
CA TRP A 53 0.09 0.26 5.56
C TRP A 53 1.50 0.80 5.34
N GLU A 54 2.49 -0.05 5.11
CA GLU A 54 3.88 0.37 4.92
C GLU A 54 4.29 0.54 3.45
N ASN A 55 3.50 0.01 2.50
CA ASN A 55 3.80 0.14 1.08
C ASN A 55 2.70 0.86 0.30
N THR A 56 1.48 0.29 0.21
CA THR A 56 0.45 0.83 -0.68
C THR A 56 0.07 2.26 -0.31
N ILE A 57 -0.23 2.53 0.96
CA ILE A 57 -0.63 3.88 1.40
C ILE A 57 0.50 4.91 1.25
N PRO A 58 1.74 4.66 1.72
CA PRO A 58 2.85 5.59 1.47
C PRO A 58 3.14 5.81 -0.01
N ASN A 59 3.03 4.79 -0.86
CA ASN A 59 3.25 4.92 -2.30
C ASN A 59 2.18 5.78 -2.97
N LEU A 60 0.91 5.64 -2.61
CA LEU A 60 -0.16 6.54 -3.08
C LEU A 60 0.14 7.99 -2.70
N ILE A 61 0.64 8.22 -1.48
CA ILE A 61 1.02 9.56 -1.04
C ILE A 61 2.19 10.10 -1.87
N LEU A 62 3.20 9.27 -2.16
CA LEU A 62 4.32 9.67 -3.03
C LEU A 62 3.83 10.07 -4.42
N LEU A 63 2.86 9.35 -4.99
CA LEU A 63 2.22 9.72 -6.26
C LEU A 63 1.52 11.06 -6.16
N TRP A 64 0.67 11.24 -5.15
CA TRP A 64 -0.09 12.48 -4.96
C TRP A 64 0.79 13.71 -4.64
N THR A 65 2.02 13.50 -4.21
CA THR A 65 2.99 14.58 -3.93
C THR A 65 4.03 14.76 -5.04
N GLY A 66 3.99 13.92 -6.08
CA GLY A 66 4.99 13.96 -7.16
C GLY A 66 6.39 13.47 -6.75
N GLU A 67 6.48 12.72 -5.64
CA GLU A 67 7.74 12.22 -5.09
C GLU A 67 8.02 10.74 -5.45
N PHE A 68 7.15 10.09 -6.21
CA PHE A 68 7.32 8.69 -6.57
C PHE A 68 8.45 8.52 -7.56
N LYS A 69 9.48 7.74 -7.19
CA LYS A 69 10.69 7.58 -7.99
C LYS A 69 10.41 6.86 -9.32
N GLY A 70 10.92 7.42 -10.41
CA GLY A 70 10.88 6.81 -11.74
C GLY A 70 9.60 7.08 -12.54
N LEU A 71 8.70 7.90 -12.02
CA LEU A 71 7.64 8.50 -12.82
C LEU A 71 8.13 9.81 -13.43
N ASP A 72 7.56 10.13 -14.59
CA ASP A 72 7.95 11.29 -15.35
C ASP A 72 7.83 12.60 -14.56
N GLU A 73 8.74 13.53 -14.84
CA GLU A 73 8.73 14.88 -14.28
C GLU A 73 7.56 15.67 -14.88
N GLY A 74 6.38 15.52 -14.34
CA GLY A 74 5.19 16.22 -14.78
C GLY A 74 4.35 16.70 -13.59
N VAL A 75 3.46 17.63 -13.83
CA VAL A 75 2.38 17.98 -12.91
C VAL A 75 1.15 17.24 -13.37
N GLU A 76 0.90 16.10 -12.72
CA GLU A 76 -0.25 15.27 -13.03
C GLU A 76 -1.50 15.75 -12.27
N ASP A 77 -2.66 15.53 -12.86
CA ASP A 77 -3.96 15.97 -12.28
C ASP A 77 -4.28 15.37 -10.91
N TYR A 78 -3.62 14.27 -10.55
CA TYR A 78 -3.76 13.65 -9.22
C TYR A 78 -2.82 14.24 -8.16
N GLN A 79 -1.90 15.11 -8.55
CA GLN A 79 -0.94 15.69 -7.63
C GLN A 79 -1.51 16.88 -6.86
N PHE A 80 -1.19 16.94 -5.58
CA PHE A 80 -1.50 18.10 -4.75
C PHE A 80 -0.47 19.21 -4.93
N SER A 81 -0.93 20.44 -4.91
CA SER A 81 0.01 21.54 -4.70
C SER A 81 0.65 21.45 -3.31
N PRO A 82 1.90 21.91 -3.12
CA PRO A 82 2.56 21.88 -1.81
C PRO A 82 1.73 22.49 -0.68
N LYS A 83 1.04 23.60 -0.95
CA LYS A 83 0.17 24.26 0.04
C LYS A 83 -1.01 23.39 0.49
N VAL A 84 -1.61 22.65 -0.43
CA VAL A 84 -2.71 21.71 -0.11
C VAL A 84 -2.20 20.56 0.76
N TRP A 85 -1.04 20.00 0.40
CA TRP A 85 -0.45 18.90 1.14
C TRP A 85 0.00 19.32 2.54
N GLU A 86 0.65 20.47 2.69
CA GLU A 86 1.01 21.07 3.98
C GLU A 86 -0.22 21.29 4.88
N ALA A 87 -1.33 21.79 4.31
CA ALA A 87 -2.59 21.97 5.04
C ALA A 87 -3.17 20.63 5.52
N ILE A 88 -3.08 19.55 4.72
CA ILE A 88 -3.50 18.20 5.10
C ILE A 88 -2.62 17.69 6.26
N GLY A 89 -1.30 17.85 6.19
CA GLY A 89 -0.39 17.44 7.26
C GLY A 89 -0.66 18.17 8.57
N THR A 90 -0.88 19.47 8.51
CA THR A 90 -1.21 20.30 9.68
C THR A 90 -2.55 19.87 10.30
N ALA A 91 -3.57 19.66 9.48
CA ALA A 91 -4.88 19.20 9.95
C ALA A 91 -4.82 17.78 10.55
N THR A 92 -3.98 16.88 9.97
CA THR A 92 -3.73 15.55 10.51
C THR A 92 -3.16 15.62 11.94
N ALA A 93 -2.12 16.41 12.15
CA ALA A 93 -1.52 16.58 13.48
C ALA A 93 -2.50 17.24 14.47
N ALA A 94 -3.25 18.25 14.03
CA ALA A 94 -4.26 18.93 14.87
C ALA A 94 -5.38 17.99 15.32
N ALA A 95 -5.81 17.04 14.47
CA ALA A 95 -6.82 16.05 14.80
C ALA A 95 -6.43 15.19 16.04
N GLY A 96 -5.13 14.98 16.26
CA GLY A 96 -4.64 14.21 17.41
C GLY A 96 -5.03 14.77 18.79
N SER A 97 -5.44 16.05 18.87
CA SER A 97 -5.93 16.64 20.12
C SER A 97 -7.36 16.22 20.48
N THR A 98 -8.13 15.74 19.49
CA THR A 98 -9.55 15.36 19.64
C THR A 98 -9.78 13.85 19.56
N ILE A 99 -8.76 13.10 19.18
CA ILE A 99 -8.83 11.62 19.07
C ILE A 99 -8.54 11.01 20.44
N PRO A 100 -9.46 10.20 21.00
CA PRO A 100 -9.20 9.47 22.25
C PRO A 100 -8.03 8.50 22.08
N SER A 101 -7.13 8.42 23.08
CA SER A 101 -5.94 7.57 23.06
C SER A 101 -6.24 6.06 22.92
N ALA A 102 -7.47 5.64 23.19
CA ALA A 102 -7.91 4.27 22.98
C ALA A 102 -7.99 3.85 21.50
N PHE A 103 -8.04 4.80 20.56
CA PHE A 103 -8.13 4.50 19.13
C PHE A 103 -6.76 4.43 18.45
N CYS A 104 -5.85 5.33 18.80
CA CYS A 104 -4.47 5.31 18.29
C CYS A 104 -3.59 6.28 19.10
N THR A 105 -2.27 6.17 18.89
CA THR A 105 -1.33 7.23 19.27
C THR A 105 -1.62 8.49 18.45
N ARG A 106 -1.25 9.66 18.97
CA ARG A 106 -1.45 10.93 18.23
C ARG A 106 -0.81 10.84 16.85
N PRO A 107 -1.58 11.04 15.76
CA PRO A 107 -1.03 10.98 14.42
C PRO A 107 0.01 12.11 14.24
N PRO A 108 1.20 11.79 13.70
CA PRO A 108 2.20 12.81 13.41
C PRO A 108 1.75 13.69 12.24
N ASN A 109 2.41 14.82 12.05
CA ASN A 109 2.28 15.54 10.78
C ASN A 109 2.92 14.69 9.67
N ILE A 110 2.10 14.10 8.81
CA ILE A 110 2.53 13.17 7.75
C ILE A 110 3.40 13.84 6.66
N VAL A 111 3.45 15.16 6.61
CA VAL A 111 4.29 15.93 5.69
C VAL A 111 5.68 16.14 6.26
N ILE A 112 5.76 16.67 7.47
CA ILE A 112 7.02 17.06 8.10
C ILE A 112 7.71 15.86 8.76
N ASN A 113 6.95 14.97 9.39
CA ASN A 113 7.43 13.84 10.17
C ASN A 113 7.09 12.49 9.54
N LYS A 114 7.23 12.37 8.22
CA LYS A 114 6.91 11.13 7.47
C LYS A 114 7.64 9.90 8.01
N SER A 115 8.90 10.07 8.45
CA SER A 115 9.69 8.99 9.05
C SER A 115 9.21 8.53 10.43
N ALA A 116 8.38 9.30 11.10
CA ALA A 116 7.76 8.93 12.38
C ALA A 116 6.42 8.18 12.20
N CYS A 117 5.92 8.07 10.97
CA CYS A 117 4.70 7.33 10.67
C CYS A 117 4.97 5.83 10.70
N THR A 118 4.31 5.13 11.59
CA THR A 118 4.30 3.67 11.69
C THR A 118 3.13 3.09 10.88
N ALA A 119 3.08 1.76 10.72
CA ALA A 119 1.94 1.06 10.13
C ALA A 119 0.61 1.42 10.82
N GLU A 120 0.62 1.55 12.16
CA GLU A 120 -0.53 2.00 12.96
C GLU A 120 -0.96 3.42 12.54
N SER A 121 -0.01 4.36 12.44
CA SER A 121 -0.31 5.73 12.03
C SER A 121 -0.91 5.78 10.63
N TRP A 122 -0.35 5.01 9.69
CA TRP A 122 -0.84 4.95 8.32
C TRP A 122 -2.22 4.30 8.22
N SER A 123 -2.47 3.22 8.98
CA SER A 123 -3.78 2.56 9.00
C SER A 123 -4.85 3.50 9.54
N PHE A 124 -4.59 4.16 10.65
CA PHE A 124 -5.52 5.11 11.23
C PHE A 124 -5.76 6.31 10.30
N TRP A 125 -4.70 6.86 9.73
CA TRP A 125 -4.84 7.96 8.78
C TRP A 125 -5.66 7.55 7.55
N ALA A 126 -5.37 6.41 6.95
CA ALA A 126 -6.04 5.97 5.73
C ALA A 126 -7.52 5.65 5.96
N LEU A 127 -7.86 5.04 7.09
CA LEU A 127 -9.23 4.61 7.36
C LEU A 127 -10.14 5.72 7.90
N PHE A 128 -9.59 6.66 8.68
CA PHE A 128 -10.42 7.63 9.41
C PHE A 128 -10.14 9.09 9.06
N ILE A 129 -8.89 9.49 8.95
CA ILE A 129 -8.51 10.90 8.72
C ILE A 129 -8.52 11.23 7.22
N GLY A 130 -7.88 10.40 6.40
CA GLY A 130 -7.75 10.60 4.96
C GLY A 130 -9.09 10.79 4.25
N PRO A 131 -10.12 9.96 4.49
CA PRO A 131 -11.43 10.12 3.86
C PRO A 131 -12.07 11.50 4.10
N VAL A 132 -11.79 12.10 5.25
CA VAL A 132 -12.29 13.44 5.60
C VAL A 132 -11.44 14.53 4.97
N LEU A 133 -10.11 14.46 5.16
CA LEU A 133 -9.20 15.53 4.75
C LEU A 133 -8.97 15.59 3.23
N LEU A 134 -9.02 14.46 2.53
CA LEU A 134 -8.83 14.40 1.07
C LEU A 134 -10.07 14.80 0.27
N ARG A 135 -11.23 14.89 0.93
CA ARG A 135 -12.48 15.26 0.28
C ARG A 135 -12.37 16.62 -0.38
N ARG A 136 -12.65 16.69 -1.69
CA ARG A 136 -12.58 17.92 -2.51
C ARG A 136 -11.20 18.58 -2.56
N ARG A 137 -10.11 17.79 -2.35
CA ARG A 137 -8.74 18.31 -2.45
C ARG A 137 -8.08 18.02 -3.79
N PHE A 138 -8.48 16.93 -4.44
CA PHE A 138 -8.03 16.61 -5.79
C PHE A 138 -8.66 17.53 -6.83
N SER A 139 -7.95 17.77 -7.93
CA SER A 139 -8.46 18.50 -9.11
C SER A 139 -9.69 17.82 -9.71
N HIS A 140 -9.69 16.49 -9.74
CA HIS A 140 -10.79 15.66 -10.22
C HIS A 140 -11.27 14.68 -9.14
N GLY A 141 -12.60 14.60 -8.97
CA GLY A 141 -13.21 13.74 -7.97
C GLY A 141 -12.93 12.24 -8.14
N LYS A 142 -12.54 11.79 -9.34
CA LYS A 142 -12.19 10.39 -9.61
C LYS A 142 -11.07 9.87 -8.72
N TYR A 143 -10.05 10.68 -8.42
CA TYR A 143 -8.92 10.28 -7.58
C TYR A 143 -9.33 10.09 -6.11
N TYR A 144 -10.21 10.96 -5.62
CA TYR A 144 -10.81 10.77 -4.30
C TYR A 144 -11.66 9.50 -4.25
N GLN A 145 -12.49 9.26 -5.26
CA GLN A 145 -13.32 8.05 -5.34
C GLN A 145 -12.47 6.78 -5.41
N HIS A 146 -11.35 6.81 -6.14
CA HIS A 146 -10.41 5.71 -6.19
C HIS A 146 -9.83 5.40 -4.81
N PHE A 147 -9.42 6.42 -4.05
CA PHE A 147 -8.97 6.23 -2.66
C PHE A 147 -10.08 5.67 -1.76
N ILE A 148 -11.31 6.19 -1.85
CA ILE A 148 -12.44 5.70 -1.04
C ILE A 148 -12.81 4.25 -1.38
N LYS A 149 -12.70 3.83 -2.65
CA LYS A 149 -12.85 2.40 -3.01
C LYS A 149 -11.84 1.53 -2.26
N LEU A 150 -10.57 1.93 -2.24
CA LEU A 150 -9.55 1.20 -1.47
C LEU A 150 -9.94 1.11 0.00
N VAL A 151 -10.29 2.24 0.63
CA VAL A 151 -10.71 2.29 2.04
C VAL A 151 -11.89 1.35 2.30
N THR A 152 -12.87 1.30 1.40
CA THR A 152 -14.03 0.40 1.52
C THR A 152 -13.60 -1.07 1.50
N LEU A 153 -12.74 -1.45 0.56
CA LEU A 153 -12.22 -2.83 0.47
C LEU A 153 -11.40 -3.20 1.72
N LEU A 154 -10.55 -2.27 2.19
CA LEU A 154 -9.77 -2.50 3.40
C LEU A 154 -10.66 -2.68 4.64
N ASN A 155 -11.76 -1.94 4.77
CA ASN A 155 -12.71 -2.12 5.86
C ASN A 155 -13.35 -3.51 5.85
N ILE A 156 -13.65 -4.08 4.68
CA ILE A 156 -14.14 -5.47 4.58
C ILE A 156 -13.03 -6.45 5.03
N CYS A 157 -11.78 -6.25 4.57
CA CYS A 157 -10.64 -7.09 4.98
C CYS A 157 -10.37 -7.09 6.49
N LEU A 158 -10.76 -6.03 7.20
CA LEU A 158 -10.53 -5.87 8.64
C LEU A 158 -11.68 -6.39 9.52
N GLN A 159 -12.72 -6.94 8.92
CA GLN A 159 -13.81 -7.58 9.68
C GLN A 159 -13.32 -8.88 10.34
N PHE A 160 -13.88 -9.22 11.50
CA PHE A 160 -13.58 -10.49 12.17
C PHE A 160 -14.17 -11.70 11.44
N GLU A 161 -15.26 -11.49 10.72
CA GLU A 161 -15.95 -12.51 9.93
C GLU A 161 -16.23 -11.93 8.55
N ILE A 162 -15.94 -12.71 7.52
CA ILE A 162 -16.14 -12.33 6.10
C ILE A 162 -16.97 -13.43 5.44
N THR A 163 -18.04 -13.04 4.76
CA THR A 163 -18.91 -13.95 4.01
C THR A 163 -18.30 -14.32 2.65
N ALA A 164 -18.82 -15.39 2.03
CA ALA A 164 -18.40 -15.77 0.68
C ALA A 164 -18.66 -14.68 -0.36
N ASP A 165 -19.77 -13.95 -0.26
CA ASP A 165 -20.12 -12.84 -1.14
C ASP A 165 -19.16 -11.65 -0.97
N GLU A 166 -18.74 -11.38 0.25
CA GLU A 166 -17.73 -10.34 0.54
C GLU A 166 -16.35 -10.73 0.00
N ILE A 167 -15.98 -12.01 0.02
CA ILE A 167 -14.74 -12.49 -0.61
C ILE A 167 -14.75 -12.22 -2.12
N GLU A 168 -15.89 -12.49 -2.80
CA GLU A 168 -15.99 -12.19 -4.23
C GLU A 168 -16.01 -10.67 -4.49
N THR A 169 -16.69 -9.89 -3.64
CA THR A 169 -16.65 -8.44 -3.66
C THR A 169 -15.22 -7.89 -3.53
N LEU A 170 -14.42 -8.46 -2.63
CA LEU A 170 -13.00 -8.09 -2.47
C LEU A 170 -12.20 -8.42 -3.72
N ARG A 171 -12.38 -9.62 -4.28
CA ARG A 171 -11.69 -10.08 -5.47
C ARG A 171 -11.92 -9.15 -6.66
N GLU A 172 -13.19 -8.93 -7.00
CA GLU A 172 -13.57 -8.03 -8.11
C GLU A 172 -13.19 -6.59 -7.82
N GLY A 173 -13.38 -6.17 -6.58
CA GLY A 173 -13.09 -4.82 -6.13
C GLY A 173 -11.60 -4.45 -6.24
N PHE A 174 -10.69 -5.32 -5.82
CA PHE A 174 -9.24 -5.09 -5.95
C PHE A 174 -8.78 -5.16 -7.40
N ILE A 175 -9.30 -6.10 -8.21
CA ILE A 175 -9.00 -6.14 -9.65
C ILE A 175 -9.38 -4.79 -10.28
N LYS A 176 -10.62 -4.36 -10.05
CA LYS A 176 -11.11 -3.10 -10.59
C LYS A 176 -10.35 -1.87 -10.07
N TRP A 177 -9.92 -1.89 -8.82
CA TRP A 177 -9.13 -0.82 -8.23
C TRP A 177 -7.78 -0.67 -8.92
N VAL A 178 -7.09 -1.80 -9.19
CA VAL A 178 -5.81 -1.81 -9.92
C VAL A 178 -6.01 -1.36 -11.37
N GLU A 179 -7.02 -1.86 -12.07
CA GLU A 179 -7.34 -1.41 -13.43
C GLU A 179 -7.62 0.10 -13.53
N ASP A 180 -8.28 0.67 -12.51
CA ASP A 180 -8.57 2.11 -12.46
C ASP A 180 -7.31 2.93 -12.09
N TYR A 181 -6.34 2.32 -11.39
CA TYR A 181 -5.06 2.91 -11.07
C TYR A 181 -4.11 3.00 -12.27
N GLU A 182 -4.20 2.04 -13.21
CA GLU A 182 -3.34 1.98 -14.40
C GLU A 182 -3.84 2.88 -15.55
N LYS A 183 -5.00 3.55 -15.41
CA LYS A 183 -5.61 4.47 -16.41
C LYS A 183 -5.34 5.93 -16.10
#